data_10412b0b2ab378b4915f0dac4d89d6d9
#
_entry.id   10412b0b2ab378b4915f0dac4d89d6d9
#
_cell.length_a   1.000
_cell.length_b   1.000
_cell.length_c   1.000
_cell.angle_alpha   90.00
_cell.angle_beta   90.00
_cell.angle_gamma   90.00
#
_symmetry.space_group_name_H-M   'P 1'
#
loop_
_entity.id
_entity.type
_entity.pdbx_description
1 polymer ?
#
loop_
_entity_poly.entity_id
_entity_poly.type
_entity_poly.pdbx_seq_one_letter_code
_entity_poly.pdbx_strand_id
1 'polypeptide(L)'
;MGENQGLSGLSGGSGSTSPPATYHLPHTVLAIDIGGTHFRIALFDRQGRQLEISEGETLRSGGRDWMLEQIRQRTLALLGQAGLTVGACGISFGGPVDFRYQKVTSVHSPGWKDFSFAPWVDANLHLPCLIDNDANAGALGEFRYGAGRGTEAMVYVTLSTGIGAGVILNGKIHRGKDGLAGELGHIPISEAGNTCSCGAVGCLESFSSGWAIAERGREWRRRRGDSLAALGDSSRSRSEGTTAREIARAAARGEQADLEIMRAAARSLARGLLTVIRILNPDRIILGGGLIQAGAVLLDPLRESLAKLASPTIGYSTEIATAGLGAYSPLYGAAAMALDLAGH
;
A
#
# COMPACT_ATOMS: atom_id res chain seq x y z
N MET A 1 69.62 -43.18 -35.40
CA MET A 1 69.46 -44.58 -34.94
C MET A 1 68.17 -44.59 -34.09
N GLY A 2 67.23 -45.32 -34.51
CA GLY A 2 66.21 -46.08 -33.86
C GLY A 2 64.99 -45.19 -33.51
N GLU A 3 63.94 -45.40 -33.93
CA GLU A 3 63.01 -46.33 -34.58
C GLU A 3 61.60 -45.99 -34.08
N ASN A 4 60.81 -45.95 -35.00
CA ASN A 4 59.35 -45.81 -35.05
C ASN A 4 58.65 -46.95 -34.32
N GLN A 5 57.55 -46.67 -33.58
CA GLN A 5 56.41 -47.57 -33.55
C GLN A 5 55.14 -46.82 -33.20
N GLY A 6 54.20 -46.84 -34.10
CA GLY A 6 52.84 -46.36 -33.97
C GLY A 6 51.99 -47.30 -33.14
N LEU A 7 50.90 -46.71 -32.58
CA LEU A 7 49.70 -47.43 -32.20
C LEU A 7 48.47 -46.59 -32.56
N SER A 8 47.64 -47.22 -33.32
CA SER A 8 46.40 -46.83 -33.89
C SER A 8 45.25 -46.73 -32.85
N GLY A 9 44.39 -45.75 -33.05
CA GLY A 9 42.95 -45.94 -32.93
C GLY A 9 42.35 -45.97 -31.53
N LEU A 10 41.73 -44.85 -31.12
CA LEU A 10 40.50 -44.87 -30.34
C LEU A 10 39.58 -43.77 -30.88
N SER A 11 38.48 -44.21 -31.48
CA SER A 11 37.33 -43.41 -31.88
C SER A 11 36.68 -42.76 -30.66
N GLY A 12 36.87 -41.45 -30.51
CA GLY A 12 36.16 -40.68 -29.49
C GLY A 12 34.74 -40.43 -29.91
N GLY A 13 33.79 -40.97 -29.16
CA GLY A 13 32.39 -40.72 -29.30
C GLY A 13 32.10 -39.24 -29.06
N SER A 14 31.45 -38.62 -30.03
CA SER A 14 30.86 -37.29 -29.91
C SER A 14 29.70 -37.31 -28.89
N GLY A 15 30.00 -37.08 -27.64
CA GLY A 15 28.99 -36.76 -26.62
C GLY A 15 28.39 -35.43 -26.95
N SER A 16 27.21 -35.42 -27.56
CA SER A 16 26.37 -34.25 -27.67
C SER A 16 25.91 -33.85 -26.26
N THR A 17 26.63 -32.94 -25.63
CA THR A 17 26.11 -32.25 -24.45
C THR A 17 24.98 -31.36 -24.93
N SER A 18 23.75 -31.83 -24.76
CA SER A 18 22.57 -30.97 -24.86
C SER A 18 22.80 -29.78 -23.96
N PRO A 19 22.51 -28.55 -24.42
CA PRO A 19 22.59 -27.37 -23.55
C PRO A 19 21.68 -27.61 -22.36
N PRO A 20 22.05 -27.12 -21.14
CA PRO A 20 21.21 -27.27 -19.97
C PRO A 20 19.84 -26.71 -20.31
N ALA A 21 18.79 -27.43 -19.94
CA ALA A 21 17.42 -27.00 -20.13
C ALA A 21 17.30 -25.59 -19.55
N THR A 22 17.04 -24.61 -20.40
CA THR A 22 16.63 -23.29 -19.98
C THR A 22 15.32 -23.48 -19.23
N TYR A 23 15.40 -23.51 -17.91
CA TYR A 23 14.23 -23.41 -17.07
C TYR A 23 13.59 -22.07 -17.40
N HIS A 24 12.57 -22.09 -18.24
CA HIS A 24 11.70 -20.94 -18.42
C HIS A 24 11.05 -20.70 -17.06
N LEU A 25 11.54 -19.68 -16.35
CA LEU A 25 10.88 -19.21 -15.14
C LEU A 25 9.42 -18.90 -15.49
N PRO A 26 8.47 -19.29 -14.63
CA PRO A 26 7.05 -19.02 -14.88
C PRO A 26 6.84 -17.54 -15.15
N HIS A 27 6.13 -17.22 -16.22
CA HIS A 27 5.86 -15.83 -16.63
C HIS A 27 4.75 -15.17 -15.81
N THR A 28 4.25 -15.82 -14.78
CA THR A 28 3.14 -15.39 -13.94
C THR A 28 3.59 -15.25 -12.50
N VAL A 29 3.10 -14.24 -11.79
CA VAL A 29 3.32 -14.03 -10.37
C VAL A 29 2.02 -13.91 -9.61
N LEU A 30 2.07 -14.25 -8.32
CA LEU A 30 0.99 -14.10 -7.37
C LEU A 30 1.15 -12.79 -6.61
N ALA A 31 0.10 -11.99 -6.56
CA ALA A 31 0.02 -10.79 -5.73
C ALA A 31 -1.10 -10.92 -4.71
N ILE A 32 -0.82 -10.55 -3.48
CA ILE A 32 -1.76 -10.58 -2.36
C ILE A 32 -1.76 -9.20 -1.71
N ASP A 33 -2.94 -8.62 -1.51
CA ASP A 33 -3.15 -7.37 -0.78
C ASP A 33 -4.05 -7.64 0.42
N ILE A 34 -3.53 -7.44 1.63
CA ILE A 34 -4.22 -7.71 2.90
C ILE A 34 -4.55 -6.39 3.57
N GLY A 35 -5.73 -5.88 3.34
CA GLY A 35 -6.23 -4.67 3.97
C GLY A 35 -7.12 -4.93 5.20
N GLY A 36 -7.37 -3.89 5.97
CA GLY A 36 -8.20 -3.98 7.19
C GLY A 36 -9.70 -4.17 6.96
N THR A 37 -10.19 -4.03 5.73
CA THR A 37 -11.60 -4.19 5.35
C THR A 37 -11.80 -5.14 4.17
N HIS A 38 -10.84 -5.21 3.28
CA HIS A 38 -10.84 -6.07 2.09
C HIS A 38 -9.48 -6.69 1.92
N PHE A 39 -9.45 -7.86 1.29
CA PHE A 39 -8.23 -8.48 0.81
C PHE A 39 -8.40 -8.91 -0.64
N ARG A 40 -7.30 -8.98 -1.38
CA ARG A 40 -7.29 -9.32 -2.79
C ARG A 40 -6.16 -10.29 -3.09
N ILE A 41 -6.42 -11.20 -4.01
CA ILE A 41 -5.44 -12.16 -4.50
C ILE A 41 -5.56 -12.18 -6.01
N ALA A 42 -4.45 -11.95 -6.71
CA ALA A 42 -4.49 -11.88 -8.17
C ALA A 42 -3.25 -12.51 -8.81
N LEU A 43 -3.42 -12.95 -10.05
CA LEU A 43 -2.36 -13.41 -10.92
C LEU A 43 -2.00 -12.30 -11.91
N PHE A 44 -0.71 -12.08 -12.11
CA PHE A 44 -0.19 -11.09 -13.04
C PHE A 44 0.82 -11.73 -13.99
N ASP A 45 0.81 -11.28 -15.25
CA ASP A 45 1.86 -11.64 -16.19
C ASP A 45 3.15 -10.80 -15.97
N ARG A 46 4.21 -11.14 -16.70
CA ARG A 46 5.50 -10.44 -16.62
C ARG A 46 5.44 -8.97 -17.05
N GLN A 47 4.40 -8.53 -17.76
CA GLN A 47 4.16 -7.15 -18.14
C GLN A 47 3.37 -6.38 -17.06
N GLY A 48 3.00 -7.03 -15.96
CA GLY A 48 2.18 -6.44 -14.90
C GLY A 48 0.71 -6.32 -15.27
N ARG A 49 0.22 -7.08 -16.27
CA ARG A 49 -1.23 -7.14 -16.56
C ARG A 49 -1.86 -8.16 -15.63
N GLN A 50 -2.94 -7.73 -14.97
CA GLN A 50 -3.76 -8.61 -14.16
C GLN A 50 -4.49 -9.62 -15.04
N LEU A 51 -4.31 -10.90 -14.74
CA LEU A 51 -4.93 -12.02 -15.46
C LEU A 51 -6.22 -12.45 -14.77
N GLU A 52 -6.13 -12.77 -13.49
CA GLU A 52 -7.24 -13.25 -12.67
C GLU A 52 -7.21 -12.56 -11.30
N ILE A 53 -8.37 -12.43 -10.66
CA ILE A 53 -8.49 -11.85 -9.32
C ILE A 53 -9.58 -12.53 -8.50
N SER A 54 -9.32 -12.66 -7.20
CA SER A 54 -10.28 -13.02 -6.16
C SER A 54 -10.27 -11.97 -5.06
N GLU A 55 -11.44 -11.44 -4.72
CA GLU A 55 -11.58 -10.40 -3.68
C GLU A 55 -12.46 -10.93 -2.54
N GLY A 56 -12.22 -10.42 -1.34
CA GLY A 56 -13.01 -10.75 -0.16
C GLY A 56 -13.02 -9.64 0.88
N GLU A 57 -14.00 -9.68 1.77
CA GLU A 57 -14.05 -8.81 2.93
C GLU A 57 -13.20 -9.40 4.06
N THR A 58 -12.47 -8.54 4.77
CA THR A 58 -11.65 -8.93 5.91
C THR A 58 -12.49 -9.08 7.17
N LEU A 59 -12.60 -10.29 7.69
CA LEU A 59 -13.20 -10.56 8.99
C LEU A 59 -12.17 -10.29 10.10
N ARG A 60 -12.20 -9.10 10.68
CA ARG A 60 -11.21 -8.69 11.70
C ARG A 60 -11.16 -9.61 12.91
N SER A 61 -12.32 -10.12 13.36
CA SER A 61 -12.42 -11.07 14.48
C SER A 61 -11.81 -12.44 14.16
N GLY A 62 -11.66 -12.78 12.89
CA GLY A 62 -11.02 -14.03 12.46
C GLY A 62 -9.51 -14.05 12.63
N GLY A 63 -8.88 -12.88 12.74
CA GLY A 63 -7.45 -12.75 12.93
C GLY A 63 -6.61 -13.34 11.80
N ARG A 64 -5.34 -13.65 12.15
CA ARG A 64 -4.36 -14.17 11.18
C ARG A 64 -4.77 -15.52 10.57
N ASP A 65 -5.15 -16.48 11.38
CA ASP A 65 -5.33 -17.85 10.92
C ASP A 65 -6.51 -17.98 9.95
N TRP A 66 -7.58 -17.21 10.19
CA TRP A 66 -8.69 -17.10 9.24
C TRP A 66 -8.21 -16.49 7.91
N MET A 67 -7.43 -15.41 7.96
CA MET A 67 -6.91 -14.75 6.76
C MET A 67 -6.00 -15.67 5.95
N LEU A 68 -5.09 -16.39 6.62
CA LEU A 68 -4.20 -17.35 5.96
C LEU A 68 -4.96 -18.46 5.26
N GLU A 69 -6.03 -18.96 5.87
CA GLU A 69 -6.89 -19.97 5.23
C GLU A 69 -7.65 -19.39 4.03
N GLN A 70 -8.16 -18.15 4.11
CA GLN A 70 -8.77 -17.48 2.94
C GLN A 70 -7.78 -17.32 1.79
N ILE A 71 -6.55 -16.90 2.09
CA ILE A 71 -5.48 -16.77 1.09
C ILE A 71 -5.20 -18.11 0.44
N ARG A 72 -5.00 -19.16 1.23
CA ARG A 72 -4.69 -20.51 0.74
C ARG A 72 -5.80 -21.03 -0.20
N GLN A 73 -7.04 -21.03 0.25
CA GLN A 73 -8.19 -21.57 -0.51
C GLN A 73 -8.38 -20.82 -1.83
N ARG A 74 -8.36 -19.48 -1.78
CA ARG A 74 -8.60 -18.66 -2.98
C ARG A 74 -7.43 -18.72 -3.97
N THR A 75 -6.20 -18.77 -3.48
CA THR A 75 -5.01 -18.94 -4.35
C THR A 75 -5.08 -20.28 -5.08
N LEU A 76 -5.35 -21.38 -4.38
CA LEU A 76 -5.47 -22.70 -5.00
C LEU A 76 -6.61 -22.75 -6.02
N ALA A 77 -7.73 -22.10 -5.72
CA ALA A 77 -8.85 -22.01 -6.67
C ALA A 77 -8.46 -21.23 -7.94
N LEU A 78 -7.79 -20.08 -7.80
CA LEU A 78 -7.31 -19.27 -8.94
C LEU A 78 -6.30 -20.07 -9.79
N LEU A 79 -5.33 -20.72 -9.16
CA LEU A 79 -4.31 -21.50 -9.86
C LEU A 79 -4.93 -22.71 -10.59
N GLY A 80 -5.88 -23.41 -9.96
CA GLY A 80 -6.61 -24.53 -10.56
C GLY A 80 -7.45 -24.12 -11.76
N GLN A 81 -8.08 -22.96 -11.72
CA GLN A 81 -8.89 -22.42 -12.83
C GLN A 81 -8.02 -21.92 -13.99
N ALA A 82 -6.93 -21.22 -13.68
CA ALA A 82 -6.09 -20.59 -14.67
C ALA A 82 -5.15 -21.57 -15.41
N GLY A 83 -4.82 -22.72 -14.78
CA GLY A 83 -3.84 -23.67 -15.31
C GLY A 83 -2.43 -23.06 -15.48
N LEU A 84 -2.12 -22.00 -14.73
CA LEU A 84 -0.88 -21.23 -14.83
C LEU A 84 0.13 -21.67 -13.78
N THR A 85 1.40 -21.62 -14.15
CA THR A 85 2.52 -21.80 -13.20
C THR A 85 3.00 -20.45 -12.72
N VAL A 86 3.17 -20.32 -11.40
CA VAL A 86 3.57 -19.06 -10.73
C VAL A 86 5.00 -19.17 -10.23
N GLY A 87 5.79 -18.12 -10.44
CA GLY A 87 7.23 -18.09 -10.08
C GLY A 87 7.55 -17.48 -8.73
N ALA A 88 6.72 -16.54 -8.26
CA ALA A 88 6.94 -15.83 -7.00
C ALA A 88 5.64 -15.24 -6.45
N CYS A 89 5.66 -14.89 -5.17
CA CYS A 89 4.56 -14.23 -4.46
C CYS A 89 5.02 -12.88 -3.90
N GLY A 90 4.22 -11.84 -4.10
CA GLY A 90 4.39 -10.55 -3.42
C GLY A 90 3.18 -10.27 -2.54
N ILE A 91 3.42 -9.69 -1.37
CA ILE A 91 2.38 -9.40 -0.39
C ILE A 91 2.42 -7.94 0.03
N SER A 92 1.30 -7.24 -0.11
CA SER A 92 1.01 -5.96 0.51
C SER A 92 0.25 -6.19 1.81
N PHE A 93 0.67 -5.57 2.89
CA PHE A 93 0.04 -5.70 4.18
C PHE A 93 -0.38 -4.35 4.76
N GLY A 94 -1.65 -4.22 5.11
CA GLY A 94 -2.24 -3.02 5.71
C GLY A 94 -1.85 -2.83 7.17
N GLY A 95 -0.60 -2.53 7.41
CA GLY A 95 -0.01 -2.30 8.73
C GLY A 95 1.52 -2.33 8.68
N PRO A 96 2.19 -2.09 9.82
CA PRO A 96 3.64 -2.03 9.89
C PRO A 96 4.30 -3.37 9.51
N VAL A 97 5.32 -3.29 8.65
CA VAL A 97 6.15 -4.42 8.20
C VAL A 97 7.62 -4.05 8.37
N ASP A 98 8.37 -4.92 9.01
CA ASP A 98 9.82 -4.88 8.94
C ASP A 98 10.29 -5.57 7.64
N PHE A 99 10.57 -4.76 6.64
CA PHE A 99 10.99 -5.26 5.32
C PHE A 99 12.33 -6.01 5.39
N ARG A 100 13.25 -5.60 6.25
CA ARG A 100 14.57 -6.22 6.38
C ARG A 100 14.47 -7.65 6.88
N TYR A 101 13.59 -7.89 7.85
CA TYR A 101 13.37 -9.22 8.45
C TYR A 101 12.15 -9.94 7.88
N GLN A 102 11.45 -9.32 6.91
CA GLN A 102 10.25 -9.87 6.25
C GLN A 102 9.17 -10.30 7.24
N LYS A 103 8.90 -9.44 8.22
CA LYS A 103 7.98 -9.70 9.33
C LYS A 103 6.93 -8.62 9.47
N VAL A 104 5.71 -9.04 9.78
CA VAL A 104 4.66 -8.13 10.24
C VAL A 104 4.97 -7.74 11.69
N THR A 105 4.99 -6.44 11.98
CA THR A 105 5.20 -5.92 13.33
C THR A 105 3.93 -5.40 13.98
N SER A 106 2.79 -5.49 13.28
CA SER A 106 1.48 -4.99 13.74
C SER A 106 1.00 -5.69 15.00
N VAL A 107 0.56 -4.88 15.96
CA VAL A 107 -0.06 -5.33 17.21
C VAL A 107 -1.58 -5.13 17.23
N HIS A 108 -2.15 -4.56 16.16
CA HIS A 108 -3.55 -4.13 16.11
C HIS A 108 -4.54 -5.23 15.69
N SER A 109 -4.03 -6.38 15.25
CA SER A 109 -4.85 -7.51 14.86
C SER A 109 -4.31 -8.81 15.49
N PRO A 110 -5.18 -9.72 15.96
CA PRO A 110 -4.76 -10.93 16.63
C PRO A 110 -3.84 -11.81 15.77
N GLY A 111 -2.74 -12.26 16.38
CA GLY A 111 -1.84 -13.26 15.80
C GLY A 111 -0.80 -12.73 14.79
N TRP A 112 -0.83 -11.45 14.39
CA TRP A 112 0.06 -10.93 13.36
C TRP A 112 1.45 -10.51 13.86
N LYS A 113 1.58 -10.19 15.15
CA LYS A 113 2.87 -9.75 15.70
C LYS A 113 3.97 -10.79 15.44
N ASP A 114 5.09 -10.34 14.90
CA ASP A 114 6.27 -11.12 14.55
C ASP A 114 6.04 -12.26 13.54
N PHE A 115 4.90 -12.23 12.81
CA PHE A 115 4.60 -13.23 11.79
C PHE A 115 5.43 -13.01 10.53
N SER A 116 6.07 -14.09 10.05
CA SER A 116 6.77 -14.12 8.76
C SER A 116 5.97 -14.91 7.73
N PHE A 117 5.68 -14.27 6.58
CA PHE A 117 4.92 -14.92 5.51
C PHE A 117 5.75 -15.95 4.74
N ALA A 118 7.06 -15.74 4.59
CA ALA A 118 7.88 -16.58 3.72
C ALA A 118 7.83 -18.08 4.07
N PRO A 119 7.97 -18.51 5.35
CA PRO A 119 7.84 -19.92 5.69
C PRO A 119 6.44 -20.48 5.46
N TRP A 120 5.40 -19.65 5.66
CA TRP A 120 4.03 -20.08 5.42
C TRP A 120 3.73 -20.22 3.92
N VAL A 121 4.18 -19.26 3.09
CA VAL A 121 4.02 -19.30 1.63
C VAL A 121 4.78 -20.48 1.04
N ASP A 122 6.01 -20.75 1.51
CA ASP A 122 6.78 -21.91 1.08
C ASP A 122 6.07 -23.22 1.40
N ALA A 123 5.59 -23.38 2.63
CA ALA A 123 4.92 -24.60 3.07
C ALA A 123 3.56 -24.88 2.39
N ASN A 124 2.83 -23.83 1.97
CA ASN A 124 1.46 -23.96 1.46
C ASN A 124 1.33 -23.74 -0.06
N LEU A 125 2.24 -22.96 -0.65
CA LEU A 125 2.18 -22.56 -2.05
C LEU A 125 3.46 -22.90 -2.83
N HIS A 126 4.54 -23.28 -2.15
CA HIS A 126 5.85 -23.61 -2.73
C HIS A 126 6.44 -22.47 -3.58
N LEU A 127 6.34 -21.22 -3.09
CA LEU A 127 6.78 -20.02 -3.77
C LEU A 127 7.76 -19.21 -2.91
N PRO A 128 8.78 -18.58 -3.51
CA PRO A 128 9.48 -17.50 -2.87
C PRO A 128 8.55 -16.31 -2.66
N CYS A 129 8.73 -15.55 -1.57
CA CYS A 129 7.81 -14.51 -1.17
C CYS A 129 8.53 -13.26 -0.64
N LEU A 130 8.01 -12.07 -0.99
CA LEU A 130 8.34 -10.78 -0.38
C LEU A 130 7.09 -10.10 0.16
N ILE A 131 7.25 -9.42 1.30
CA ILE A 131 6.19 -8.61 1.91
C ILE A 131 6.67 -7.17 2.14
N ASP A 132 5.77 -6.20 1.93
CA ASP A 132 5.95 -4.81 2.35
C ASP A 132 4.62 -4.23 2.87
N ASN A 133 4.68 -3.05 3.49
CA ASN A 133 3.46 -2.36 3.90
C ASN A 133 2.67 -1.83 2.68
N ASP A 134 1.39 -1.56 2.89
CA ASP A 134 0.46 -1.13 1.83
C ASP A 134 0.84 0.22 1.19
N ALA A 135 1.46 1.13 1.93
CA ALA A 135 1.87 2.43 1.40
C ALA A 135 3.11 2.29 0.49
N ASN A 136 4.11 1.51 0.88
CA ASN A 136 5.27 1.20 0.04
C ASN A 136 4.86 0.39 -1.20
N ALA A 137 4.02 -0.63 -1.02
CA ALA A 137 3.46 -1.39 -2.13
C ALA A 137 2.67 -0.47 -3.07
N GLY A 138 1.80 0.39 -2.53
CA GLY A 138 1.05 1.37 -3.33
C GLY A 138 1.95 2.33 -4.12
N ALA A 139 3.04 2.80 -3.50
CA ALA A 139 4.04 3.62 -4.18
C ALA A 139 4.69 2.88 -5.35
N LEU A 140 5.09 1.63 -5.15
CA LEU A 140 5.70 0.82 -6.20
C LEU A 140 4.70 0.52 -7.34
N GLY A 141 3.44 0.23 -7.01
CA GLY A 141 2.37 0.01 -7.98
C GLY A 141 2.13 1.24 -8.85
N GLU A 142 1.93 2.39 -8.23
CA GLU A 142 1.72 3.65 -8.95
C GLU A 142 2.96 4.07 -9.76
N PHE A 143 4.15 3.85 -9.25
CA PHE A 143 5.38 4.14 -9.96
C PHE A 143 5.53 3.32 -11.24
N ARG A 144 5.27 2.02 -11.19
CA ARG A 144 5.44 1.12 -12.35
C ARG A 144 4.27 1.14 -13.32
N TYR A 145 3.04 1.20 -12.80
CA TYR A 145 1.85 0.92 -13.61
C TYR A 145 0.81 2.04 -13.58
N GLY A 146 0.91 2.98 -12.63
CA GLY A 146 -0.09 4.01 -12.41
C GLY A 146 0.35 5.42 -12.72
N ALA A 147 -0.13 6.36 -11.93
CA ALA A 147 0.09 7.79 -12.10
C ALA A 147 1.54 8.24 -11.84
N GLY A 148 2.39 7.39 -11.27
CA GLY A 148 3.81 7.65 -11.01
C GLY A 148 4.74 7.34 -12.18
N ARG A 149 4.25 6.81 -13.29
CA ARG A 149 5.09 6.47 -14.44
C ARG A 149 5.83 7.69 -14.98
N GLY A 150 7.12 7.51 -15.25
CA GLY A 150 7.97 8.56 -15.83
C GLY A 150 8.54 9.55 -14.82
N THR A 151 8.31 9.38 -13.51
CA THR A 151 8.94 10.17 -12.46
C THR A 151 10.25 9.52 -12.00
N GLU A 152 11.19 10.31 -11.47
CA GLU A 152 12.39 9.82 -10.78
C GLU A 152 12.18 9.78 -9.27
N ALA A 153 11.45 10.77 -8.74
CA ALA A 153 11.09 10.89 -7.34
C ALA A 153 9.59 11.11 -7.18
N MET A 154 8.92 10.27 -6.42
CA MET A 154 7.52 10.45 -6.10
C MET A 154 7.18 10.00 -4.68
N VAL A 155 6.07 10.52 -4.17
CA VAL A 155 5.50 10.08 -2.90
C VAL A 155 4.06 9.65 -3.13
N TYR A 156 3.76 8.42 -2.80
CA TYR A 156 2.38 7.93 -2.71
C TYR A 156 1.87 8.15 -1.30
N VAL A 157 0.68 8.71 -1.16
CA VAL A 157 0.03 8.95 0.14
C VAL A 157 -1.29 8.21 0.16
N THR A 158 -1.42 7.22 1.02
CA THR A 158 -2.69 6.53 1.25
C THR A 158 -3.50 7.26 2.32
N LEU A 159 -4.65 7.80 1.93
CA LEU A 159 -5.64 8.45 2.78
C LEU A 159 -6.82 7.50 2.98
N SER A 160 -6.83 6.82 4.11
CA SER A 160 -7.81 5.78 4.43
C SER A 160 -8.28 5.92 5.88
N THR A 161 -8.43 4.84 6.65
CA THR A 161 -8.65 4.91 8.10
C THR A 161 -7.54 5.72 8.77
N GLY A 162 -6.28 5.47 8.40
CA GLY A 162 -5.10 6.26 8.78
C GLY A 162 -4.50 7.01 7.59
N ILE A 163 -3.26 7.49 7.77
CA ILE A 163 -2.43 8.13 6.73
C ILE A 163 -1.06 7.43 6.72
N GLY A 164 -0.72 6.82 5.59
CA GLY A 164 0.62 6.30 5.32
C GLY A 164 1.20 6.92 4.06
N ALA A 165 2.52 6.80 3.86
CA ALA A 165 3.14 7.15 2.60
C ALA A 165 4.25 6.17 2.23
N GLY A 166 4.45 6.01 0.92
CA GLY A 166 5.59 5.31 0.35
C GLY A 166 6.39 6.29 -0.51
N VAL A 167 7.71 6.25 -0.38
CA VAL A 167 8.62 7.20 -1.02
C VAL A 167 9.44 6.47 -2.09
N ILE A 168 9.40 6.96 -3.32
CA ILE A 168 10.28 6.52 -4.40
C ILE A 168 11.33 7.61 -4.64
N LEU A 169 12.61 7.22 -4.59
CA LEU A 169 13.75 8.07 -4.95
C LEU A 169 14.64 7.30 -5.91
N ASN A 170 15.02 7.95 -7.02
CA ASN A 170 15.82 7.32 -8.08
C ASN A 170 15.24 5.98 -8.54
N GLY A 171 13.93 5.92 -8.70
CA GLY A 171 13.21 4.74 -9.16
C GLY A 171 13.10 3.58 -8.16
N LYS A 172 13.48 3.77 -6.90
CA LYS A 172 13.48 2.73 -5.86
C LYS A 172 12.72 3.19 -4.61
N ILE A 173 12.09 2.23 -3.92
CA ILE A 173 11.46 2.51 -2.62
C ILE A 173 12.54 2.91 -1.61
N HIS A 174 12.36 4.09 -1.03
CA HIS A 174 13.18 4.59 0.06
C HIS A 174 12.52 4.25 1.39
N ARG A 175 13.04 3.25 2.10
CA ARG A 175 12.52 2.80 3.40
C ARG A 175 13.20 3.46 4.60
N GLY A 176 14.31 4.17 4.36
CA GLY A 176 15.15 4.71 5.44
C GLY A 176 15.94 3.63 6.17
N LYS A 177 16.68 4.05 7.19
CA LYS A 177 17.56 3.16 7.98
C LYS A 177 16.79 2.07 8.71
N ASP A 178 15.67 2.43 9.34
CA ASP A 178 14.90 1.55 10.22
C ASP A 178 13.52 1.18 9.62
N GLY A 179 13.31 1.41 8.33
CA GLY A 179 12.04 1.15 7.66
C GLY A 179 10.95 2.18 7.92
N LEU A 180 11.28 3.34 8.51
CA LEU A 180 10.33 4.37 8.95
C LEU A 180 10.19 5.55 7.97
N ALA A 181 10.84 5.52 6.81
CA ALA A 181 10.60 6.53 5.81
C ALA A 181 9.17 6.40 5.27
N GLY A 182 8.48 7.53 5.14
CA GLY A 182 7.08 7.54 4.72
C GLY A 182 6.06 7.55 5.87
N GLU A 183 6.47 7.63 7.13
CA GLU A 183 5.58 7.79 8.28
C GLU A 183 4.93 9.19 8.33
N LEU A 184 4.42 9.65 7.19
CA LEU A 184 3.82 10.96 6.98
C LEU A 184 2.66 11.25 7.93
N GLY A 185 1.86 10.24 8.24
CA GLY A 185 0.73 10.37 9.16
C GLY A 185 1.16 10.79 10.56
N HIS A 186 2.40 10.49 10.96
CA HIS A 186 2.91 10.72 12.30
C HIS A 186 3.82 11.97 12.43
N ILE A 187 3.98 12.75 11.35
CA ILE A 187 4.66 14.05 11.49
C ILE A 187 3.82 15.02 12.36
N PRO A 188 4.43 15.74 13.31
CA PRO A 188 3.73 16.73 14.11
C PRO A 188 3.44 17.98 13.26
N ILE A 189 2.17 18.32 13.12
CA ILE A 189 1.70 19.52 12.42
C ILE A 189 1.11 20.58 13.35
N SER A 190 0.94 20.23 14.62
CA SER A 190 0.37 21.07 15.66
C SER A 190 0.88 20.63 17.04
N GLU A 191 1.02 21.57 17.98
CA GLU A 191 1.32 21.29 19.39
C GLU A 191 0.06 20.84 20.17
N ALA A 192 -1.12 21.01 19.59
CA ALA A 192 -2.39 20.66 20.20
C ALA A 192 -3.20 19.78 19.24
N GLY A 193 -4.18 19.03 19.77
CA GLY A 193 -5.08 18.18 19.00
C GLY A 193 -5.38 16.86 19.71
N ASN A 194 -6.02 15.96 19.00
CA ASN A 194 -6.31 14.63 19.51
C ASN A 194 -5.04 13.78 19.62
N THR A 195 -5.02 12.87 20.59
CA THR A 195 -3.97 11.86 20.68
C THR A 195 -4.03 10.94 19.45
N CYS A 196 -2.91 10.79 18.78
CA CYS A 196 -2.76 9.90 17.65
C CYS A 196 -2.70 8.44 18.08
N SER A 197 -2.94 7.53 17.15
CA SER A 197 -2.78 6.07 17.36
C SER A 197 -1.38 5.66 17.82
N CYS A 198 -0.35 6.45 17.51
CA CYS A 198 1.03 6.26 17.96
C CYS A 198 1.32 6.76 19.38
N GLY A 199 0.34 7.38 20.06
CA GLY A 199 0.48 7.95 21.41
C GLY A 199 0.92 9.42 21.45
N ALA A 200 1.40 10.00 20.36
CA ALA A 200 1.78 11.41 20.27
C ALA A 200 0.56 12.32 20.05
N VAL A 201 0.70 13.61 20.38
CA VAL A 201 -0.31 14.64 20.10
C VAL A 201 0.12 15.45 18.88
N GLY A 202 -0.84 15.86 18.05
CA GLY A 202 -0.58 16.78 16.95
C GLY A 202 -0.12 16.16 15.65
N CYS A 203 -0.12 14.83 15.51
CA CYS A 203 0.21 14.13 14.27
C CYS A 203 -0.78 14.47 13.14
N LEU A 204 -0.30 14.54 11.90
CA LEU A 204 -1.13 14.77 10.72
C LEU A 204 -2.35 13.83 10.65
N GLU A 205 -2.16 12.57 10.96
CA GLU A 205 -3.20 11.54 10.96
C GLU A 205 -4.37 11.92 11.88
N SER A 206 -4.10 12.51 13.06
CA SER A 206 -5.14 12.94 14.00
C SER A 206 -5.98 14.14 13.51
N PHE A 207 -5.63 14.71 12.36
CA PHE A 207 -6.37 15.81 11.74
C PHE A 207 -7.04 15.46 10.42
N SER A 208 -6.43 14.58 9.63
CA SER A 208 -6.80 14.43 8.21
C SER A 208 -7.13 12.99 7.80
N SER A 209 -6.99 12.02 8.69
CA SER A 209 -7.38 10.63 8.41
C SER A 209 -8.88 10.40 8.49
N GLY A 210 -9.33 9.27 7.98
CA GLY A 210 -10.74 8.88 8.02
C GLY A 210 -11.28 8.78 9.46
N TRP A 211 -10.48 8.24 10.41
CA TRP A 211 -10.91 8.17 11.81
C TRP A 211 -10.99 9.57 12.45
N ALA A 212 -10.07 10.47 12.12
CA ALA A 212 -10.06 11.82 12.69
C ALA A 212 -11.23 12.67 12.17
N ILE A 213 -11.55 12.55 10.88
CA ILE A 213 -12.74 13.19 10.26
C ILE A 213 -14.01 12.66 10.92
N ALA A 214 -14.13 11.34 11.07
CA ALA A 214 -15.28 10.70 11.71
C ALA A 214 -15.46 11.17 13.17
N GLU A 215 -14.37 11.24 13.95
CA GLU A 215 -14.42 11.71 15.35
C GLU A 215 -14.89 13.15 15.45
N ARG A 216 -14.37 14.06 14.62
CA ARG A 216 -14.88 15.46 14.57
C ARG A 216 -16.36 15.53 14.23
N GLY A 217 -16.83 14.69 13.31
CA GLY A 217 -18.27 14.61 13.01
C GLY A 217 -19.09 14.16 14.20
N ARG A 218 -18.63 13.15 14.95
CA ARG A 218 -19.27 12.69 16.18
C ARG A 218 -19.30 13.77 17.27
N GLU A 219 -18.18 14.45 17.50
CA GLU A 219 -18.09 15.56 18.46
C GLU A 219 -19.05 16.68 18.13
N TRP A 220 -19.12 17.07 16.85
CA TRP A 220 -20.01 18.13 16.40
C TRP A 220 -21.49 17.75 16.63
N ARG A 221 -21.90 16.53 16.30
CA ARG A 221 -23.27 16.03 16.51
C ARG A 221 -23.61 15.93 18.00
N ARG A 222 -22.69 15.46 18.85
CA ARG A 222 -22.89 15.47 20.31
C ARG A 222 -23.17 16.85 20.88
N ARG A 223 -22.44 17.88 20.42
CA ARG A 223 -22.66 19.27 20.87
C ARG A 223 -24.04 19.81 20.49
N ARG A 224 -24.67 19.27 19.46
CA ARG A 224 -26.01 19.62 19.03
C ARG A 224 -27.12 18.86 19.79
N GLY A 225 -26.79 17.89 20.60
CA GLY A 225 -27.73 17.07 21.32
C GLY A 225 -28.36 15.95 20.50
N ASP A 226 -27.70 15.54 19.39
CA ASP A 226 -28.13 14.39 18.60
C ASP A 226 -28.07 13.12 19.45
N SER A 227 -29.04 12.20 19.26
CA SER A 227 -29.11 10.99 20.11
C SER A 227 -27.84 10.11 19.99
N LEU A 228 -27.41 9.52 21.12
CA LEU A 228 -26.27 8.63 21.17
C LEU A 228 -26.41 7.44 20.21
N ALA A 229 -27.61 6.98 19.93
CA ALA A 229 -27.90 5.91 18.96
C ALA A 229 -27.52 6.31 17.52
N ALA A 230 -27.64 7.59 17.16
CA ALA A 230 -27.24 8.11 15.86
C ALA A 230 -25.72 8.34 15.75
N LEU A 231 -25.01 8.36 16.89
CA LEU A 231 -23.58 8.67 16.95
C LEU A 231 -22.69 7.43 16.96
N GLY A 232 -23.28 6.25 17.24
CA GLY A 232 -22.50 5.02 17.51
C GLY A 232 -21.76 5.07 18.86
N ASP A 233 -21.65 3.95 19.54
CA ASP A 233 -20.91 3.83 20.79
C ASP A 233 -19.41 3.94 20.52
N SER A 234 -18.73 4.90 21.13
CA SER A 234 -17.28 5.09 21.00
C SER A 234 -16.46 3.92 21.58
N SER A 235 -17.08 3.04 22.38
CA SER A 235 -16.46 1.81 22.90
C SER A 235 -16.59 0.61 21.96
N ARG A 236 -17.51 0.67 21.00
CA ARG A 236 -17.68 -0.34 19.95
C ARG A 236 -16.84 0.03 18.73
N SER A 237 -16.33 -0.95 18.03
CA SER A 237 -15.35 -0.86 16.95
C SER A 237 -15.47 0.45 16.12
N ARG A 238 -14.35 1.03 15.69
CA ARG A 238 -14.27 2.26 14.86
C ARG A 238 -15.13 2.22 13.57
N SER A 239 -15.92 1.17 13.35
CA SER A 239 -16.77 0.91 12.20
C SER A 239 -18.26 1.25 12.43
N GLU A 240 -18.70 1.44 13.69
CA GLU A 240 -20.10 1.75 14.01
C GLU A 240 -20.24 3.24 14.32
N GLY A 241 -21.17 3.91 13.64
CA GLY A 241 -21.48 5.33 13.79
C GLY A 241 -21.04 6.19 12.60
N THR A 242 -20.97 7.49 12.80
CA THR A 242 -20.61 8.46 11.76
C THR A 242 -19.23 8.17 11.16
N THR A 243 -19.20 7.95 9.86
CA THR A 243 -17.98 7.64 9.08
C THR A 243 -17.51 8.88 8.31
N ALA A 244 -16.21 8.91 7.95
CA ALA A 244 -15.67 9.95 7.06
C ALA A 244 -16.40 10.00 5.70
N ARG A 245 -16.87 8.84 5.20
CA ARG A 245 -17.65 8.76 3.95
C ARG A 245 -19.00 9.46 4.06
N GLU A 246 -19.69 9.32 5.19
CA GLU A 246 -20.95 10.00 5.43
C GLU A 246 -20.76 11.50 5.55
N ILE A 247 -19.72 11.96 6.26
CA ILE A 247 -19.34 13.37 6.35
C ILE A 247 -19.01 13.94 4.96
N ALA A 248 -18.21 13.22 4.16
CA ALA A 248 -17.91 13.66 2.80
C ALA A 248 -19.17 13.76 1.92
N ARG A 249 -20.11 12.81 2.04
CA ARG A 249 -21.39 12.85 1.33
C ARG A 249 -22.28 14.02 1.79
N ALA A 250 -22.34 14.28 3.09
CA ALA A 250 -23.08 15.40 3.66
C ALA A 250 -22.48 16.74 3.20
N ALA A 251 -21.16 16.87 3.25
CA ALA A 251 -20.44 18.01 2.70
C ALA A 251 -20.73 18.23 1.20
N ALA A 252 -20.77 17.15 0.41
CA ALA A 252 -21.11 17.23 -1.02
C ALA A 252 -22.56 17.71 -1.28
N ARG A 253 -23.46 17.51 -0.34
CA ARG A 253 -24.83 18.08 -0.36
C ARG A 253 -24.91 19.53 0.14
N GLY A 254 -23.79 20.11 0.57
CA GLY A 254 -23.72 21.49 1.07
C GLY A 254 -24.00 21.65 2.56
N GLU A 255 -24.01 20.57 3.35
CA GLU A 255 -24.16 20.64 4.81
C GLU A 255 -22.94 21.37 5.42
N GLN A 256 -23.17 22.57 5.96
CA GLN A 256 -22.11 23.54 6.30
C GLN A 256 -21.10 22.99 7.30
N ALA A 257 -21.56 22.26 8.32
CA ALA A 257 -20.68 21.73 9.34
C ALA A 257 -19.73 20.64 8.78
N ASP A 258 -20.27 19.75 7.94
CA ASP A 258 -19.49 18.70 7.31
C ASP A 258 -18.51 19.28 6.28
N LEU A 259 -18.88 20.35 5.56
CA LEU A 259 -17.97 21.14 4.73
C LEU A 259 -16.80 21.71 5.54
N GLU A 260 -17.05 22.29 6.72
CA GLU A 260 -15.98 22.83 7.57
C GLU A 260 -15.08 21.73 8.12
N ILE A 261 -15.61 20.55 8.43
CA ILE A 261 -14.79 19.40 8.83
C ILE A 261 -13.86 18.96 7.69
N MET A 262 -14.38 18.83 6.46
CA MET A 262 -13.58 18.46 5.29
C MET A 262 -12.53 19.51 4.94
N ARG A 263 -12.88 20.80 4.99
CA ARG A 263 -11.94 21.92 4.80
C ARG A 263 -10.83 21.93 5.86
N ALA A 264 -11.17 21.66 7.11
CA ALA A 264 -10.17 21.58 8.18
C ALA A 264 -9.18 20.41 7.96
N ALA A 265 -9.69 19.24 7.56
CA ALA A 265 -8.86 18.11 7.20
C ALA A 265 -7.95 18.42 6.00
N ALA A 266 -8.49 19.05 4.96
CA ALA A 266 -7.73 19.47 3.78
C ALA A 266 -6.61 20.48 4.13
N ARG A 267 -6.87 21.46 4.99
CA ARG A 267 -5.85 22.41 5.46
C ARG A 267 -4.71 21.72 6.21
N SER A 268 -5.03 20.76 7.05
CA SER A 268 -4.02 19.99 7.78
C SER A 268 -3.21 19.10 6.83
N LEU A 269 -3.87 18.44 5.88
CA LEU A 269 -3.20 17.64 4.85
C LEU A 269 -2.24 18.49 4.01
N ALA A 270 -2.66 19.71 3.61
CA ALA A 270 -1.82 20.63 2.86
C ALA A 270 -0.49 20.97 3.58
N ARG A 271 -0.52 21.12 4.92
CA ARG A 271 0.71 21.34 5.71
C ARG A 271 1.64 20.14 5.63
N GLY A 272 1.09 18.91 5.79
CA GLY A 272 1.87 17.68 5.67
C GLY A 272 2.49 17.51 4.29
N LEU A 273 1.71 17.72 3.22
CA LEU A 273 2.20 17.62 1.85
C LEU A 273 3.25 18.70 1.53
N LEU A 274 3.07 19.92 2.01
CA LEU A 274 4.07 20.97 1.82
C LEU A 274 5.40 20.64 2.52
N THR A 275 5.36 19.97 3.68
CA THR A 275 6.57 19.47 4.34
C THR A 275 7.30 18.47 3.45
N VAL A 276 6.57 17.49 2.87
CA VAL A 276 7.12 16.52 1.92
C VAL A 276 7.74 17.24 0.70
N ILE A 277 7.02 18.19 0.11
CA ILE A 277 7.50 18.99 -1.03
C ILE A 277 8.82 19.68 -0.70
N ARG A 278 8.91 20.32 0.47
CA ARG A 278 10.10 21.07 0.87
C ARG A 278 11.31 20.22 1.25
N ILE A 279 11.08 18.99 1.72
CA ILE A 279 12.16 18.07 2.12
C ILE A 279 12.65 17.23 0.94
N LEU A 280 11.73 16.69 0.15
CA LEU A 280 12.04 15.73 -0.91
C LEU A 280 12.00 16.33 -2.31
N ASN A 281 11.26 17.42 -2.50
CA ASN A 281 11.02 18.05 -3.81
C ASN A 281 10.72 17.03 -4.92
N PRO A 282 9.71 16.16 -4.74
CA PRO A 282 9.43 15.09 -5.68
C PRO A 282 8.79 15.66 -6.96
N ASP A 283 8.91 14.94 -8.06
CA ASP A 283 8.20 15.25 -9.32
C ASP A 283 6.69 15.23 -9.09
N ARG A 284 6.22 14.25 -8.32
CA ARG A 284 4.78 14.03 -8.11
C ARG A 284 4.46 13.50 -6.71
N ILE A 285 3.35 13.96 -6.15
CA ILE A 285 2.68 13.33 -5.01
C ILE A 285 1.38 12.72 -5.49
N ILE A 286 1.19 11.42 -5.23
CA ILE A 286 0.03 10.66 -5.67
C ILE A 286 -0.84 10.36 -4.46
N LEU A 287 -2.08 10.82 -4.49
CA LEU A 287 -3.06 10.63 -3.42
C LEU A 287 -3.94 9.42 -3.72
N GLY A 288 -3.87 8.41 -2.88
CA GLY A 288 -4.68 7.19 -2.94
C GLY A 288 -5.48 6.94 -1.67
N GLY A 289 -6.04 5.75 -1.56
CA GLY A 289 -6.88 5.36 -0.43
C GLY A 289 -8.33 5.79 -0.55
N GLY A 290 -9.17 5.23 0.32
CA GLY A 290 -10.63 5.39 0.21
C GLY A 290 -11.15 6.81 0.42
N LEU A 291 -10.41 7.66 1.12
CA LEU A 291 -10.84 9.03 1.40
C LEU A 291 -10.78 9.94 0.17
N ILE A 292 -9.98 9.58 -0.85
CA ILE A 292 -9.92 10.33 -2.13
C ILE A 292 -11.26 10.31 -2.86
N GLN A 293 -12.11 9.33 -2.61
CA GLN A 293 -13.46 9.27 -3.17
C GLN A 293 -14.37 10.41 -2.68
N ALA A 294 -13.96 11.19 -1.66
CA ALA A 294 -14.61 12.44 -1.28
C ALA A 294 -14.60 13.48 -2.41
N GLY A 295 -13.66 13.33 -3.39
CA GLY A 295 -13.61 14.20 -4.57
C GLY A 295 -13.38 15.67 -4.24
N ALA A 296 -14.12 16.56 -4.89
CA ALA A 296 -13.96 18.01 -4.80
C ALA A 296 -14.02 18.56 -3.37
N VAL A 297 -14.86 17.99 -2.48
CA VAL A 297 -14.99 18.49 -1.09
C VAL A 297 -13.73 18.35 -0.24
N LEU A 298 -12.80 17.47 -0.65
CA LEU A 298 -11.49 17.33 -0.05
C LEU A 298 -10.40 17.95 -0.94
N LEU A 299 -10.40 17.65 -2.23
CA LEU A 299 -9.29 17.96 -3.13
C LEU A 299 -9.21 19.45 -3.48
N ASP A 300 -10.34 20.15 -3.64
CA ASP A 300 -10.33 21.57 -3.97
C ASP A 300 -9.83 22.42 -2.77
N PRO A 301 -10.36 22.25 -1.54
CA PRO A 301 -9.78 22.92 -0.37
C PRO A 301 -8.31 22.55 -0.09
N LEU A 302 -7.88 21.34 -0.45
CA LEU A 302 -6.48 20.94 -0.37
C LEU A 302 -5.60 21.77 -1.31
N ARG A 303 -5.99 21.86 -2.60
CA ARG A 303 -5.26 22.65 -3.61
C ARG A 303 -5.22 24.13 -3.25
N GLU A 304 -6.35 24.70 -2.83
CA GLU A 304 -6.41 26.09 -2.34
C GLU A 304 -5.50 26.32 -1.14
N SER A 305 -5.46 25.37 -0.19
CA SER A 305 -4.64 25.49 1.00
C SER A 305 -3.15 25.39 0.67
N LEU A 306 -2.76 24.49 -0.22
CA LEU A 306 -1.39 24.38 -0.73
C LEU A 306 -0.95 25.68 -1.42
N ALA A 307 -1.79 26.23 -2.29
CA ALA A 307 -1.50 27.51 -2.98
C ALA A 307 -1.32 28.68 -1.98
N LYS A 308 -2.12 28.73 -0.92
CA LYS A 308 -2.01 29.77 0.14
C LYS A 308 -0.78 29.60 1.02
N LEU A 309 -0.34 28.35 1.25
CA LEU A 309 0.83 28.04 2.07
C LEU A 309 2.14 28.15 1.28
N ALA A 310 2.08 28.10 -0.05
CA ALA A 310 3.24 28.27 -0.90
C ALA A 310 3.83 29.66 -0.72
N SER A 311 5.15 29.71 -0.50
CA SER A 311 5.86 30.99 -0.43
C SER A 311 6.02 31.56 -1.84
N PRO A 312 5.85 32.89 -2.04
CA PRO A 312 6.15 33.52 -3.31
C PRO A 312 7.62 33.39 -3.75
N THR A 313 8.53 33.23 -2.78
CA THR A 313 9.97 33.10 -3.03
C THR A 313 10.46 31.66 -3.10
N ILE A 314 9.75 30.74 -2.44
CA ILE A 314 10.06 29.30 -2.46
C ILE A 314 8.82 28.61 -3.01
N GLY A 315 8.67 28.66 -4.32
CA GLY A 315 7.64 27.94 -5.04
C GLY A 315 7.91 26.43 -5.09
N TYR A 316 6.97 25.70 -5.63
CA TYR A 316 7.15 24.28 -5.96
C TYR A 316 6.50 23.98 -7.32
N SER A 317 7.05 23.00 -8.01
CA SER A 317 6.49 22.47 -9.27
C SER A 317 5.96 21.04 -9.13
N THR A 318 6.00 20.48 -7.92
CA THR A 318 5.48 19.14 -7.63
C THR A 318 4.02 19.00 -8.05
N GLU A 319 3.73 18.05 -8.89
CA GLU A 319 2.36 17.73 -9.32
C GLU A 319 1.62 16.96 -8.20
N ILE A 320 0.37 17.33 -7.94
CA ILE A 320 -0.52 16.59 -7.04
C ILE A 320 -1.56 15.85 -7.88
N ALA A 321 -1.41 14.54 -7.98
CA ALA A 321 -2.29 13.67 -8.75
C ALA A 321 -3.06 12.70 -7.84
N THR A 322 -4.13 12.12 -8.35
CA THR A 322 -4.81 10.99 -7.73
C THR A 322 -4.27 9.67 -8.27
N ALA A 323 -4.35 8.62 -7.47
CA ALA A 323 -3.90 7.28 -7.82
C ALA A 323 -4.55 6.77 -9.11
N GLY A 324 -3.73 6.38 -10.08
CA GLY A 324 -4.18 5.85 -11.37
C GLY A 324 -4.74 4.43 -11.26
N LEU A 325 -4.24 3.66 -10.31
CA LEU A 325 -4.69 2.29 -10.03
C LEU A 325 -5.80 2.25 -8.95
N GLY A 326 -6.11 3.40 -8.34
CA GLY A 326 -7.16 3.53 -7.34
C GLY A 326 -6.95 2.63 -6.13
N ALA A 327 -7.94 1.79 -5.81
CA ALA A 327 -7.88 0.87 -4.68
C ALA A 327 -6.95 -0.34 -4.90
N TYR A 328 -6.44 -0.52 -6.12
CA TYR A 328 -5.56 -1.63 -6.47
C TYR A 328 -4.07 -1.28 -6.41
N SER A 329 -3.71 -0.04 -6.11
CA SER A 329 -2.31 0.40 -6.04
C SER A 329 -1.42 -0.54 -5.20
N PRO A 330 -1.82 -0.98 -3.98
CA PRO A 330 -1.03 -1.91 -3.19
C PRO A 330 -0.92 -3.31 -3.82
N LEU A 331 -1.98 -3.81 -4.46
CA LEU A 331 -1.97 -5.10 -5.16
C LEU A 331 -1.00 -5.11 -6.34
N TYR A 332 -0.99 -4.04 -7.14
CA TYR A 332 -0.03 -3.87 -8.24
C TYR A 332 1.41 -3.73 -7.74
N GLY A 333 1.61 -3.11 -6.58
CA GLY A 333 2.91 -3.07 -5.93
C GLY A 333 3.37 -4.45 -5.44
N ALA A 334 2.47 -5.24 -4.90
CA ALA A 334 2.73 -6.63 -4.55
C ALA A 334 3.14 -7.44 -5.80
N ALA A 335 2.44 -7.26 -6.93
CA ALA A 335 2.82 -7.87 -8.20
C ALA A 335 4.22 -7.44 -8.66
N ALA A 336 4.53 -6.14 -8.56
CA ALA A 336 5.86 -5.62 -8.89
C ALA A 336 6.98 -6.24 -8.05
N MET A 337 6.77 -6.38 -6.73
CA MET A 337 7.73 -7.06 -5.86
C MET A 337 7.93 -8.53 -6.24
N ALA A 338 6.86 -9.23 -6.58
CA ALA A 338 6.92 -10.62 -7.04
C ALA A 338 7.67 -10.75 -8.37
N LEU A 339 7.45 -9.85 -9.32
CA LEU A 339 8.18 -9.82 -10.59
C LEU A 339 9.68 -9.57 -10.38
N ASP A 340 10.06 -8.63 -9.51
CA ASP A 340 11.47 -8.40 -9.15
C ASP A 340 12.10 -9.64 -8.53
N LEU A 341 11.37 -10.34 -7.67
CA LEU A 341 11.83 -11.58 -7.03
C LEU A 341 11.99 -12.73 -8.04
N ALA A 342 11.12 -12.80 -9.04
CA ALA A 342 11.18 -13.76 -10.13
C ALA A 342 12.24 -13.44 -11.20
N GLY A 343 12.93 -12.29 -11.11
CA GLY A 343 13.98 -11.89 -12.05
C GLY A 343 13.48 -11.26 -13.36
N HIS A 344 12.33 -10.59 -13.31
CA HIS A 344 11.69 -9.94 -14.47
C HIS A 344 11.70 -8.42 -14.38
#